data_02874651b985bdec3a71ac850fbf0b5f
#
_entry.id   02874651b985bdec3a71ac850fbf0b5f
#
_cell.length_a   1.000
_cell.length_b   1.000
_cell.length_c   1.000
_cell.angle_alpha   90.00
_cell.angle_beta   90.00
_cell.angle_gamma   90.00
#
_symmetry.space_group_name_H-M   'P 1'
#
loop_
_entity.id
_entity.type
_entity.pdbx_description
1 polymer ?
#
loop_
_entity_poly.entity_id
_entity_poly.type
_entity_poly.pdbx_seq_one_letter_code
_entity_poly.pdbx_strand_id
1 'polypeptide(L)'
;MKVMVFDVGGTGIKYSVMDEQLNRTDTGSTPTPADSQEHFLNTLREIYLPHKDEVDGIALSLPGFIDAEQGVVRGGGAPSLAYNVGTPVGPRLAEACGCRVWIENDGKAAAIAELERGVLKGCRNAAVFIIGTGVGGGLIIDGKLVRGQDCTAGEYSFMNTNADAWSDPTKSVACQCSTSGLLSGYRARKGLPADAPMDGRIFFEAVHAGETEANETLRSFCRAVAVQIYNLNVLLDLEKVAIGGGISKQPILVETLNEVYEEYILRGHPFSEAQARCLPRPEIVPCRFLSEANQIGAFASYQKAFLEN
;
A
#
# COMPACT_ATOMS: atom_id res chain seq x y z
N MET A 1 -24.23 7.73 8.39
CA MET A 1 -22.96 8.39 8.72
C MET A 1 -22.27 8.86 7.45
N LYS A 2 -21.70 10.06 7.49
CA LYS A 2 -20.82 10.59 6.44
C LYS A 2 -19.51 11.05 7.08
N VAL A 3 -18.39 10.89 6.40
CA VAL A 3 -17.06 11.27 6.90
C VAL A 3 -16.31 12.02 5.79
N MET A 4 -15.63 13.09 6.14
CA MET A 4 -14.65 13.72 5.26
C MET A 4 -13.40 12.86 5.25
N VAL A 5 -13.04 12.34 4.09
CA VAL A 5 -11.92 11.40 3.94
C VAL A 5 -10.80 12.03 3.11
N PHE A 6 -9.59 12.00 3.64
CA PHE A 6 -8.38 12.47 2.96
C PHE A 6 -7.44 11.31 2.66
N ASP A 7 -6.90 11.27 1.45
CA ASP A 7 -5.78 10.43 1.04
C ASP A 7 -4.58 11.35 0.78
N VAL A 8 -3.67 11.40 1.74
CA VAL A 8 -2.52 12.29 1.75
C VAL A 8 -1.32 11.58 1.13
N GLY A 9 -0.89 12.04 -0.03
CA GLY A 9 0.37 11.62 -0.64
C GLY A 9 1.46 12.66 -0.48
N GLY A 10 2.69 12.31 -0.87
CA GLY A 10 3.84 13.23 -0.78
C GLY A 10 3.74 14.48 -1.66
N THR A 11 2.93 14.48 -2.72
CA THR A 11 2.79 15.58 -3.67
C THR A 11 1.37 16.13 -3.78
N GLY A 12 0.36 15.37 -3.33
CA GLY A 12 -1.04 15.77 -3.46
C GLY A 12 -1.93 15.07 -2.44
N ILE A 13 -2.97 15.77 -2.05
CA ILE A 13 -4.01 15.33 -1.14
C ILE A 13 -5.28 15.15 -1.97
N LYS A 14 -5.87 13.97 -1.96
CA LYS A 14 -7.20 13.71 -2.51
C LYS A 14 -8.20 13.69 -1.38
N TYR A 15 -9.40 14.17 -1.62
CA TYR A 15 -10.44 14.18 -0.60
C TYR A 15 -11.82 13.88 -1.18
N SER A 16 -12.71 13.43 -0.33
CA SER A 16 -14.14 13.24 -0.62
C SER A 16 -14.96 13.21 0.66
N VAL A 17 -16.24 13.51 0.58
CA VAL A 17 -17.22 13.09 1.58
C VAL A 17 -17.68 11.69 1.22
N MET A 18 -17.56 10.74 2.15
CA MET A 18 -17.90 9.33 1.93
C MET A 18 -19.00 8.88 2.90
N ASP A 19 -19.97 8.12 2.40
CA ASP A 19 -21.01 7.50 3.23
C ASP A 19 -20.77 5.98 3.47
N GLU A 20 -21.63 5.35 4.25
CA GLU A 20 -21.53 3.91 4.61
C GLU A 20 -21.66 2.96 3.41
N GLN A 21 -22.29 3.41 2.34
CA GLN A 21 -22.41 2.69 1.08
C GLN A 21 -21.20 2.91 0.16
N LEU A 22 -20.19 3.67 0.63
CA LEU A 22 -19.00 4.10 -0.12
C LEU A 22 -19.32 5.04 -1.29
N ASN A 23 -20.50 5.68 -1.30
CA ASN A 23 -20.75 6.77 -2.22
C ASN A 23 -19.87 7.96 -1.85
N ARG A 24 -19.31 8.60 -2.87
CA ARG A 24 -18.42 9.75 -2.71
C ARG A 24 -19.05 10.99 -3.35
N THR A 25 -19.11 12.03 -2.57
CA THR A 25 -19.49 13.38 -3.01
C THR A 25 -18.36 14.35 -2.72
N ASP A 26 -18.43 15.54 -3.25
CA ASP A 26 -17.49 16.64 -3.01
C ASP A 26 -16.03 16.21 -3.13
N THR A 27 -15.76 15.49 -4.22
CA THR A 27 -14.43 14.95 -4.51
C THR A 27 -13.52 16.02 -5.06
N GLY A 28 -12.28 16.05 -4.59
CA GLY A 28 -11.30 17.00 -5.08
C GLY A 28 -9.86 16.57 -4.79
N SER A 29 -8.94 17.44 -5.20
CA SER A 29 -7.53 17.27 -4.90
C SER A 29 -6.84 18.62 -4.77
N THR A 30 -5.79 18.68 -3.95
CA THR A 30 -4.93 19.84 -3.76
C THR A 30 -3.47 19.41 -3.63
N PRO A 31 -2.49 20.25 -3.97
CA PRO A 31 -1.09 19.97 -3.65
C PRO A 31 -0.88 19.75 -2.14
N THR A 32 0.03 18.84 -1.79
CA THR A 32 0.45 18.66 -0.40
C THR A 32 1.37 19.81 0.02
N PRO A 33 1.03 20.59 1.06
CA PRO A 33 1.96 21.59 1.61
C PRO A 33 3.27 20.92 2.06
N ALA A 34 4.40 21.43 1.59
CA ALA A 34 5.70 20.87 1.89
C ALA A 34 6.53 21.73 2.87
N ASP A 35 6.01 22.85 3.29
CA ASP A 35 6.70 23.89 4.08
C ASP A 35 6.50 23.72 5.59
N SER A 36 5.28 23.42 6.05
CA SER A 36 5.01 23.34 7.49
C SER A 36 3.78 22.51 7.85
N GLN A 37 3.77 21.99 9.07
CA GLN A 37 2.61 21.29 9.62
C GLN A 37 1.41 22.23 9.78
N GLU A 38 1.63 23.48 10.13
CA GLU A 38 0.55 24.45 10.30
C GLU A 38 -0.19 24.68 8.98
N HIS A 39 0.55 24.88 7.89
CA HIS A 39 -0.04 25.00 6.55
C HIS A 39 -0.78 23.72 6.15
N PHE A 40 -0.19 22.55 6.42
CA PHE A 40 -0.83 21.27 6.17
C PHE A 40 -2.17 21.12 6.91
N LEU A 41 -2.19 21.37 8.23
CA LEU A 41 -3.41 21.27 9.05
C LEU A 41 -4.46 22.31 8.63
N ASN A 42 -4.05 23.53 8.30
CA ASN A 42 -4.94 24.57 7.80
C ASN A 42 -5.55 24.19 6.44
N THR A 43 -4.79 23.60 5.53
CA THR A 43 -5.29 23.11 4.24
C THR A 43 -6.40 22.07 4.44
N LEU A 44 -6.18 21.08 5.32
CA LEU A 44 -7.20 20.07 5.62
C LEU A 44 -8.45 20.69 6.28
N ARG A 45 -8.24 21.62 7.20
CA ARG A 45 -9.32 22.34 7.88
C ARG A 45 -10.17 23.18 6.92
N GLU A 46 -9.55 23.93 6.02
CA GLU A 46 -10.25 24.74 5.01
C GLU A 46 -11.14 23.90 4.10
N ILE A 47 -10.69 22.70 3.71
CA ILE A 47 -11.47 21.74 2.92
C ILE A 47 -12.63 21.17 3.76
N TYR A 48 -12.41 20.90 5.05
CA TYR A 48 -13.43 20.33 5.95
C TYR A 48 -14.53 21.33 6.31
N LEU A 49 -14.19 22.61 6.56
CA LEU A 49 -15.11 23.59 7.14
C LEU A 49 -16.46 23.76 6.40
N PRO A 50 -16.51 23.76 5.05
CA PRO A 50 -17.77 23.81 4.31
C PRO A 50 -18.73 22.64 4.61
N HIS A 51 -18.19 21.51 5.07
CA HIS A 51 -18.90 20.25 5.28
C HIS A 51 -19.11 19.90 6.76
N LYS A 52 -18.67 20.76 7.69
CA LYS A 52 -18.66 20.49 9.14
C LYS A 52 -19.99 20.05 9.73
N ASP A 53 -21.10 20.55 9.18
CA ASP A 53 -22.46 20.25 9.66
C ASP A 53 -23.09 19.04 8.93
N GLU A 54 -22.39 18.48 7.93
CA GLU A 54 -22.84 17.35 7.11
C GLU A 54 -22.11 16.04 7.44
N VAL A 55 -20.94 16.12 8.08
CA VAL A 55 -20.07 14.96 8.34
C VAL A 55 -19.83 14.75 9.83
N ASP A 56 -19.71 13.49 10.21
CA ASP A 56 -19.50 13.06 11.60
C ASP A 56 -18.05 13.23 12.08
N GLY A 57 -17.11 13.51 11.16
CA GLY A 57 -15.70 13.72 11.45
C GLY A 57 -14.79 13.56 10.25
N ILE A 58 -13.52 13.33 10.52
CA ILE A 58 -12.45 13.28 9.52
C ILE A 58 -11.70 11.94 9.63
N ALA A 59 -11.47 11.29 8.49
CA ALA A 59 -10.56 10.16 8.37
C ALA A 59 -9.40 10.49 7.42
N LEU A 60 -8.16 10.24 7.84
CA LEU A 60 -6.96 10.45 7.03
C LEU A 60 -6.24 9.14 6.76
N SER A 61 -5.87 8.93 5.50
CA SER A 61 -4.76 8.07 5.11
C SER A 61 -3.54 8.94 4.87
N LEU A 62 -2.39 8.61 5.48
CA LEU A 62 -1.14 9.32 5.23
C LEU A 62 0.07 8.40 5.33
N PRO A 63 1.17 8.71 4.61
CA PRO A 63 2.37 7.88 4.62
C PRO A 63 3.12 8.00 5.95
N GLY A 64 3.77 6.93 6.38
CA GLY A 64 4.61 6.87 7.57
C GLY A 64 4.16 5.83 8.58
N PHE A 65 4.93 5.67 9.66
CA PHE A 65 4.59 4.78 10.77
C PHE A 65 3.57 5.49 11.67
N ILE A 66 2.33 5.09 11.53
CA ILE A 66 1.19 5.77 12.16
C ILE A 66 0.73 4.99 13.39
N ASP A 67 0.81 5.64 14.55
CA ASP A 67 0.07 5.21 15.72
C ASP A 67 -1.35 5.74 15.60
N ALA A 68 -2.24 4.91 15.08
CA ALA A 68 -3.61 5.32 14.78
C ALA A 68 -4.43 5.59 16.07
N GLU A 69 -4.13 4.88 17.16
CA GLU A 69 -4.83 5.03 18.44
C GLU A 69 -4.49 6.36 19.11
N GLN A 70 -3.22 6.77 19.03
CA GLN A 70 -2.77 8.06 19.56
C GLN A 70 -2.88 9.20 18.56
N GLY A 71 -3.10 8.90 17.28
CA GLY A 71 -3.13 9.89 16.22
C GLY A 71 -1.77 10.53 15.93
N VAL A 72 -0.66 9.77 16.09
CA VAL A 72 0.73 10.26 16.02
C VAL A 72 1.46 9.67 14.83
N VAL A 73 2.20 10.48 14.10
CA VAL A 73 3.17 10.03 13.10
C VAL A 73 4.49 9.73 13.80
N ARG A 74 4.83 8.44 13.99
CA ARG A 74 6.05 8.03 14.72
C ARG A 74 7.32 8.15 13.88
N GLY A 75 7.23 8.01 12.55
CA GLY A 75 8.38 8.06 11.66
C GLY A 75 8.05 7.72 10.22
N GLY A 76 9.06 7.66 9.36
CA GLY A 76 8.91 7.29 7.96
C GLY A 76 8.12 8.32 7.14
N GLY A 77 7.57 7.87 6.02
CA GLY A 77 6.72 8.68 5.17
C GLY A 77 7.46 9.44 4.07
N ALA A 78 6.75 10.35 3.41
CA ALA A 78 7.30 11.17 2.34
C ALA A 78 8.17 12.32 2.90
N PRO A 79 9.31 12.65 2.26
CA PRO A 79 10.15 13.77 2.70
C PRO A 79 9.42 15.12 2.82
N SER A 80 8.45 15.38 1.94
CA SER A 80 7.60 16.57 1.98
C SER A 80 6.69 16.67 3.21
N LEU A 81 6.51 15.57 3.95
CA LEU A 81 5.69 15.48 5.16
C LEU A 81 6.52 15.24 6.43
N ALA A 82 7.85 15.37 6.35
CA ALA A 82 8.76 15.11 7.47
C ALA A 82 8.45 15.95 8.73
N TYR A 83 7.84 17.12 8.58
CA TYR A 83 7.39 17.97 9.67
C TYR A 83 6.29 17.34 10.55
N ASN A 84 5.63 16.28 10.09
CA ASN A 84 4.65 15.55 10.86
C ASN A 84 5.27 14.50 11.80
N VAL A 85 6.52 14.12 11.58
CA VAL A 85 7.19 13.07 12.36
C VAL A 85 7.34 13.49 13.82
N GLY A 86 6.97 12.61 14.73
CA GLY A 86 6.97 12.87 16.18
C GLY A 86 5.81 13.74 16.67
N THR A 87 4.81 14.04 15.81
CA THR A 87 3.74 14.97 16.18
C THR A 87 2.36 14.30 16.23
N PRO A 88 1.45 14.79 17.10
CA PRO A 88 0.08 14.29 17.21
C PRO A 88 -0.84 14.94 16.16
N VAL A 89 -0.67 14.54 14.90
CA VAL A 89 -1.44 15.08 13.76
C VAL A 89 -2.95 14.93 13.97
N GLY A 90 -3.41 13.75 14.41
CA GLY A 90 -4.82 13.47 14.66
C GLY A 90 -5.42 14.40 15.73
N PRO A 91 -4.88 14.45 16.96
CA PRO A 91 -5.34 15.35 18.01
C PRO A 91 -5.30 16.84 17.63
N ARG A 92 -4.23 17.30 16.96
CA ARG A 92 -4.14 18.71 16.53
C ARG A 92 -5.20 19.07 15.49
N LEU A 93 -5.46 18.17 14.54
CA LEU A 93 -6.51 18.39 13.55
C LEU A 93 -7.90 18.33 14.21
N ALA A 94 -8.11 17.44 15.18
CA ALA A 94 -9.36 17.33 15.93
C ALA A 94 -9.65 18.63 16.71
N GLU A 95 -8.66 19.20 17.36
CA GLU A 95 -8.74 20.48 18.04
C GLU A 95 -9.06 21.62 17.05
N ALA A 96 -8.33 21.68 15.94
CA ALA A 96 -8.51 22.74 14.93
C ALA A 96 -9.88 22.70 14.24
N CYS A 97 -10.48 21.52 14.09
CA CYS A 97 -11.76 21.30 13.39
C CYS A 97 -12.95 21.16 14.35
N GLY A 98 -12.73 20.91 15.63
CA GLY A 98 -13.81 20.65 16.61
C GLY A 98 -14.57 19.35 16.34
N CYS A 99 -13.94 18.33 15.76
CA CYS A 99 -14.57 17.07 15.39
C CYS A 99 -13.68 15.86 15.70
N ARG A 100 -14.25 14.65 15.56
CA ARG A 100 -13.50 13.40 15.67
C ARG A 100 -12.58 13.24 14.47
N VAL A 101 -11.34 12.83 14.71
CA VAL A 101 -10.34 12.56 13.66
C VAL A 101 -9.71 11.21 13.89
N TRP A 102 -9.62 10.41 12.83
CA TRP A 102 -8.85 9.18 12.80
C TRP A 102 -7.79 9.26 11.71
N ILE A 103 -6.57 8.80 12.02
CA ILE A 103 -5.49 8.73 11.04
C ILE A 103 -5.01 7.29 10.88
N GLU A 104 -4.63 6.90 9.65
CA GLU A 104 -4.14 5.57 9.32
C GLU A 104 -2.97 5.65 8.36
N ASN A 105 -2.05 4.68 8.42
CA ASN A 105 -1.03 4.53 7.38
C ASN A 105 -1.68 4.12 6.04
N ASP A 106 -1.17 4.64 4.92
CA ASP A 106 -1.70 4.42 3.57
C ASP A 106 -1.74 2.94 3.15
N GLY A 107 -0.66 2.18 3.37
CA GLY A 107 -0.63 0.75 3.07
C GLY A 107 -1.58 -0.06 3.98
N LYS A 108 -1.67 0.32 5.26
CA LYS A 108 -2.60 -0.31 6.21
C LYS A 108 -4.04 0.04 5.91
N ALA A 109 -4.32 1.28 5.49
CA ALA A 109 -5.65 1.67 5.03
C ALA A 109 -6.07 0.82 3.82
N ALA A 110 -5.20 0.65 2.82
CA ALA A 110 -5.49 -0.23 1.68
C ALA A 110 -5.77 -1.68 2.12
N ALA A 111 -5.02 -2.20 3.10
CA ALA A 111 -5.26 -3.54 3.64
C ALA A 111 -6.62 -3.64 4.37
N ILE A 112 -7.00 -2.62 5.13
CA ILE A 112 -8.31 -2.56 5.80
C ILE A 112 -9.45 -2.50 4.77
N ALA A 113 -9.30 -1.72 3.69
CA ALA A 113 -10.30 -1.68 2.63
C ALA A 113 -10.57 -3.08 2.04
N GLU A 114 -9.50 -3.82 1.75
CA GLU A 114 -9.61 -5.18 1.20
C GLU A 114 -10.17 -6.19 2.22
N LEU A 115 -9.83 -6.04 3.50
CA LEU A 115 -10.35 -6.89 4.57
C LEU A 115 -11.84 -6.65 4.82
N GLU A 116 -12.26 -5.40 4.96
CA GLU A 116 -13.65 -5.08 5.35
C GLU A 116 -14.63 -5.17 4.17
N ARG A 117 -14.22 -4.77 2.98
CA ARG A 117 -15.11 -4.57 1.82
C ARG A 117 -14.61 -5.19 0.51
N GLY A 118 -13.38 -5.73 0.49
CA GLY A 118 -12.70 -6.20 -0.72
C GLY A 118 -12.51 -7.70 -0.81
N VAL A 119 -11.43 -8.10 -1.48
CA VAL A 119 -11.12 -9.50 -1.83
C VAL A 119 -10.65 -10.33 -0.63
N LEU A 120 -10.28 -9.69 0.48
CA LEU A 120 -9.84 -10.37 1.71
C LEU A 120 -10.95 -10.52 2.75
N LYS A 121 -12.17 -10.12 2.43
CA LYS A 121 -13.31 -10.25 3.34
C LYS A 121 -13.52 -11.71 3.77
N GLY A 122 -13.49 -11.92 5.09
CA GLY A 122 -13.65 -13.24 5.69
C GLY A 122 -12.36 -14.06 5.81
N CYS A 123 -11.24 -13.61 5.27
CA CYS A 123 -9.95 -14.26 5.50
C CYS A 123 -9.50 -14.07 6.96
N ARG A 124 -8.93 -15.11 7.54
CA ARG A 124 -8.28 -15.04 8.85
C ARG A 124 -6.83 -14.54 8.70
N ASN A 125 -6.05 -15.17 7.82
CA ASN A 125 -4.67 -14.85 7.58
C ASN A 125 -4.47 -14.43 6.11
N ALA A 126 -4.08 -13.19 5.90
CA ALA A 126 -3.91 -12.65 4.56
C ALA A 126 -2.85 -11.54 4.54
N ALA A 127 -2.40 -11.16 3.36
CA ALA A 127 -1.50 -10.05 3.17
C ALA A 127 -1.93 -9.17 1.99
N VAL A 128 -1.61 -7.89 2.06
CA VAL A 128 -1.78 -6.95 0.94
C VAL A 128 -0.41 -6.38 0.58
N PHE A 129 -0.05 -6.46 -0.69
CA PHE A 129 1.13 -5.81 -1.27
C PHE A 129 0.68 -4.65 -2.14
N ILE A 130 1.00 -3.43 -1.75
CA ILE A 130 0.76 -2.21 -2.53
C ILE A 130 2.04 -1.84 -3.26
N ILE A 131 2.08 -2.13 -4.56
CA ILE A 131 3.24 -1.91 -5.41
C ILE A 131 3.16 -0.49 -6.01
N GLY A 132 3.85 0.43 -5.37
CA GLY A 132 3.98 1.84 -5.76
C GLY A 132 5.43 2.23 -6.03
N THR A 133 5.83 3.46 -5.67
CA THR A 133 7.24 3.91 -5.67
C THR A 133 8.10 3.04 -4.75
N GLY A 134 7.54 2.64 -3.60
CA GLY A 134 8.03 1.58 -2.73
C GLY A 134 7.04 0.42 -2.71
N VAL A 135 7.13 -0.42 -1.67
CA VAL A 135 6.20 -1.53 -1.40
C VAL A 135 5.61 -1.34 -0.01
N GLY A 136 4.36 -0.90 0.04
CA GLY A 136 3.58 -0.83 1.26
C GLY A 136 2.64 -2.03 1.40
N GLY A 137 1.79 -2.00 2.42
CA GLY A 137 0.74 -3.00 2.60
C GLY A 137 0.36 -3.23 4.04
N GLY A 138 -0.17 -4.42 4.31
CA GLY A 138 -0.56 -4.83 5.65
C GLY A 138 -0.68 -6.34 5.77
N LEU A 139 -0.53 -6.80 7.00
CA LEU A 139 -0.72 -8.17 7.41
C LEU A 139 -2.05 -8.29 8.16
N ILE A 140 -2.81 -9.31 7.85
CA ILE A 140 -4.04 -9.69 8.53
C ILE A 140 -3.79 -11.03 9.20
N ILE A 141 -3.96 -11.11 10.52
CA ILE A 141 -3.87 -12.34 11.31
C ILE A 141 -5.11 -12.43 12.20
N ASP A 142 -5.72 -13.60 12.21
CA ASP A 142 -7.00 -13.85 12.91
C ASP A 142 -8.10 -12.82 12.58
N GLY A 143 -8.17 -12.41 11.29
CA GLY A 143 -9.14 -11.45 10.80
C GLY A 143 -8.90 -10.00 11.25
N LYS A 144 -7.70 -9.68 11.76
CA LYS A 144 -7.36 -8.35 12.25
C LYS A 144 -6.07 -7.84 11.60
N LEU A 145 -6.03 -6.56 11.30
CA LEU A 145 -4.80 -5.90 10.86
C LEU A 145 -3.73 -5.95 11.95
N VAL A 146 -2.53 -6.41 11.60
CA VAL A 146 -1.36 -6.40 12.50
C VAL A 146 -0.66 -5.04 12.39
N ARG A 147 -0.58 -4.33 13.50
CA ARG A 147 0.13 -3.03 13.57
C ARG A 147 1.56 -3.19 14.09
N GLY A 148 1.79 -4.18 14.97
CA GLY A 148 3.03 -4.32 15.73
C GLY A 148 3.12 -3.29 16.87
N GLN A 149 4.16 -3.42 17.70
CA GLN A 149 4.36 -2.55 18.85
C GLN A 149 4.67 -1.10 18.45
N ASP A 150 5.46 -0.92 17.38
CA ASP A 150 5.91 0.39 16.89
C ASP A 150 5.23 0.80 15.57
N CYS A 151 4.08 0.17 15.27
CA CYS A 151 3.27 0.42 14.07
C CYS A 151 3.99 0.16 12.74
N THR A 152 5.05 -0.66 12.74
CA THR A 152 5.89 -0.97 11.56
C THR A 152 5.60 -2.33 10.93
N ALA A 153 4.67 -3.13 11.46
CA ALA A 153 4.31 -4.41 10.84
C ALA A 153 3.75 -4.18 9.42
N GLY A 154 4.19 -4.99 8.45
CA GLY A 154 3.78 -4.84 7.06
C GLY A 154 4.56 -3.79 6.25
N GLU A 155 5.62 -3.22 6.80
CA GLU A 155 6.52 -2.30 6.10
C GLU A 155 7.50 -3.07 5.19
N TYR A 156 6.98 -3.70 4.15
CA TYR A 156 7.72 -4.62 3.27
C TYR A 156 8.91 -3.99 2.57
N SER A 157 8.89 -2.68 2.33
CA SER A 157 10.01 -1.94 1.71
C SER A 157 11.34 -2.15 2.44
N PHE A 158 11.31 -2.38 3.75
CA PHE A 158 12.51 -2.58 4.58
C PHE A 158 13.03 -4.02 4.58
N MET A 159 12.32 -4.97 3.98
CA MET A 159 12.83 -6.33 3.84
C MET A 159 13.99 -6.37 2.86
N ASN A 160 14.96 -7.27 3.12
CA ASN A 160 16.09 -7.51 2.22
C ASN A 160 15.86 -8.79 1.42
N THR A 161 16.30 -8.80 0.16
CA THR A 161 16.16 -9.96 -0.74
C THR A 161 17.44 -10.79 -0.85
N ASN A 162 18.58 -10.31 -0.28
CA ASN A 162 19.88 -10.95 -0.42
C ASN A 162 20.72 -10.77 0.85
N ALA A 163 20.93 -11.85 1.60
CA ALA A 163 21.71 -11.85 2.83
C ALA A 163 23.20 -11.51 2.63
N ASP A 164 23.77 -11.88 1.47
CA ASP A 164 25.19 -11.63 1.17
C ASP A 164 25.47 -10.16 0.79
N ALA A 165 24.42 -9.38 0.57
CA ALA A 165 24.51 -7.98 0.18
C ALA A 165 23.62 -7.10 1.08
N TRP A 166 23.70 -7.32 2.40
CA TRP A 166 22.86 -6.63 3.38
C TRP A 166 22.94 -5.09 3.31
N SER A 167 24.12 -4.55 3.06
CA SER A 167 24.34 -3.10 2.97
C SER A 167 24.06 -2.50 1.58
N ASP A 168 23.70 -3.32 0.59
CA ASP A 168 23.33 -2.85 -0.75
C ASP A 168 21.84 -2.52 -0.82
N PRO A 169 21.46 -1.22 -0.87
CA PRO A 169 20.06 -0.83 -0.89
C PRO A 169 19.31 -1.35 -2.11
N THR A 170 20.01 -1.65 -3.21
CA THR A 170 19.39 -2.21 -4.42
C THR A 170 18.83 -3.61 -4.22
N LYS A 171 19.19 -4.29 -3.11
CA LYS A 171 18.68 -5.61 -2.71
C LYS A 171 17.51 -5.54 -1.75
N SER A 172 17.05 -4.35 -1.39
CA SER A 172 15.83 -4.19 -0.62
C SER A 172 14.59 -4.53 -1.45
N VAL A 173 13.51 -4.93 -0.77
CA VAL A 173 12.20 -5.12 -1.40
C VAL A 173 11.71 -3.82 -2.04
N ALA A 174 11.99 -2.66 -1.43
CA ALA A 174 11.70 -1.37 -2.04
C ALA A 174 12.30 -1.21 -3.44
N CYS A 175 13.54 -1.64 -3.64
CA CYS A 175 14.24 -1.50 -4.93
C CYS A 175 13.93 -2.62 -5.92
N GLN A 176 13.57 -3.82 -5.44
CA GLN A 176 13.36 -4.96 -6.35
C GLN A 176 11.89 -5.27 -6.66
N CYS A 177 10.98 -4.96 -5.73
CA CYS A 177 9.57 -5.31 -5.83
C CYS A 177 8.65 -4.10 -6.01
N SER A 178 9.19 -2.89 -6.22
CA SER A 178 8.41 -1.69 -6.49
C SER A 178 8.28 -1.39 -7.98
N THR A 179 7.35 -0.49 -8.33
CA THR A 179 7.27 0.04 -9.71
C THR A 179 8.57 0.70 -10.13
N SER A 180 9.22 1.44 -9.23
CA SER A 180 10.53 2.05 -9.51
C SER A 180 11.59 1.01 -9.84
N GLY A 181 11.61 -0.10 -9.09
CA GLY A 181 12.50 -1.23 -9.33
C GLY A 181 12.24 -1.92 -10.67
N LEU A 182 10.97 -2.18 -10.99
CA LEU A 182 10.55 -2.74 -12.28
C LEU A 182 11.07 -1.90 -13.45
N LEU A 183 10.82 -0.58 -13.41
CA LEU A 183 11.23 0.34 -14.48
C LEU A 183 12.75 0.49 -14.58
N SER A 184 13.46 0.49 -13.44
CA SER A 184 14.92 0.51 -13.42
C SER A 184 15.52 -0.76 -14.01
N GLY A 185 14.96 -1.92 -13.70
CA GLY A 185 15.34 -3.21 -14.27
C GLY A 185 15.15 -3.26 -15.79
N TYR A 186 14.05 -2.70 -16.28
CA TYR A 186 13.77 -2.63 -17.70
C TYR A 186 14.74 -1.69 -18.44
N ARG A 187 15.01 -0.48 -17.88
CA ARG A 187 16.04 0.42 -18.45
C ARG A 187 17.39 -0.26 -18.55
N ALA A 188 17.82 -0.90 -17.46
CA ALA A 188 19.12 -1.59 -17.42
C ALA A 188 19.21 -2.71 -18.48
N ARG A 189 18.16 -3.51 -18.65
CA ARG A 189 18.12 -4.60 -19.62
C ARG A 189 18.15 -4.09 -21.06
N LYS A 190 17.55 -2.95 -21.33
CA LYS A 190 17.60 -2.27 -22.64
C LYS A 190 18.87 -1.45 -22.87
N GLY A 191 19.76 -1.32 -21.90
CA GLY A 191 20.92 -0.44 -22.00
C GLY A 191 20.57 1.05 -22.07
N LEU A 192 19.41 1.44 -21.53
CA LEU A 192 18.97 2.84 -21.50
C LEU A 192 19.60 3.59 -20.31
N PRO A 193 19.80 4.91 -20.43
CA PRO A 193 20.20 5.76 -19.30
C PRO A 193 19.21 5.62 -18.12
N ALA A 194 19.72 5.78 -16.88
CA ALA A 194 18.91 5.66 -15.68
C ALA A 194 17.80 6.71 -15.60
N ASP A 195 18.01 7.87 -16.19
CA ASP A 195 17.07 9.00 -16.27
C ASP A 195 16.20 9.00 -17.55
N ALA A 196 16.31 7.99 -18.41
CA ALA A 196 15.47 7.88 -19.60
C ALA A 196 13.98 7.91 -19.19
N PRO A 197 13.14 8.73 -19.86
CA PRO A 197 11.72 8.80 -19.57
C PRO A 197 11.07 7.42 -19.65
N MET A 198 10.45 6.98 -18.54
CA MET A 198 9.84 5.67 -18.43
C MET A 198 8.76 5.69 -17.36
N ASP A 199 7.60 5.16 -17.67
CA ASP A 199 6.51 4.94 -16.73
C ASP A 199 5.90 3.53 -16.90
N GLY A 200 4.98 3.17 -16.01
CA GLY A 200 4.35 1.86 -16.05
C GLY A 200 3.55 1.63 -17.35
N ARG A 201 2.98 2.68 -17.95
CA ARG A 201 2.22 2.56 -19.21
C ARG A 201 3.15 2.17 -20.36
N ILE A 202 4.26 2.88 -20.53
CA ILE A 202 5.27 2.58 -21.57
C ILE A 202 5.80 1.14 -21.40
N PHE A 203 6.10 0.73 -20.15
CA PHE A 203 6.57 -0.62 -19.86
C PHE A 203 5.55 -1.69 -20.27
N PHE A 204 4.28 -1.55 -19.85
CA PHE A 204 3.27 -2.57 -20.17
C PHE A 204 2.83 -2.54 -21.64
N GLU A 205 2.93 -1.42 -22.36
CA GLU A 205 2.80 -1.37 -23.82
C GLU A 205 3.87 -2.27 -24.47
N ALA A 206 5.12 -2.22 -24.01
CA ALA A 206 6.20 -3.09 -24.51
C ALA A 206 5.96 -4.58 -24.16
N VAL A 207 5.44 -4.88 -22.96
CA VAL A 207 5.04 -6.24 -22.57
C VAL A 207 3.97 -6.77 -23.52
N HIS A 208 2.91 -6.02 -23.76
CA HIS A 208 1.83 -6.41 -24.67
C HIS A 208 2.25 -6.51 -26.13
N ALA A 209 3.25 -5.72 -26.55
CA ALA A 209 3.88 -5.86 -27.87
C ALA A 209 4.76 -7.10 -28.01
N GLY A 210 4.95 -7.87 -26.94
CA GLY A 210 5.78 -9.10 -26.95
C GLY A 210 7.29 -8.83 -26.91
N GLU A 211 7.71 -7.62 -26.47
CA GLU A 211 9.14 -7.29 -26.38
C GLU A 211 9.84 -8.21 -25.38
N THR A 212 10.94 -8.84 -25.81
CA THR A 212 11.68 -9.84 -25.02
C THR A 212 12.18 -9.26 -23.70
N GLU A 213 12.84 -8.10 -23.74
CA GLU A 213 13.42 -7.43 -22.58
C GLU A 213 12.34 -7.02 -21.56
N ALA A 214 11.16 -6.59 -22.02
CA ALA A 214 10.03 -6.25 -21.16
C ALA A 214 9.46 -7.49 -20.47
N ASN A 215 9.23 -8.57 -21.22
CA ASN A 215 8.68 -9.82 -20.69
C ASN A 215 9.67 -10.51 -19.72
N GLU A 216 10.96 -10.53 -20.03
CA GLU A 216 11.98 -11.04 -19.11
C GLU A 216 12.09 -10.19 -17.83
N THR A 217 11.95 -8.87 -17.95
CA THR A 217 11.95 -7.97 -16.80
C THR A 217 10.74 -8.23 -15.92
N LEU A 218 9.53 -8.35 -16.50
CA LEU A 218 8.31 -8.67 -15.77
C LEU A 218 8.44 -10.00 -15.01
N ARG A 219 8.96 -11.05 -15.66
CA ARG A 219 9.17 -12.35 -15.00
C ARG A 219 10.20 -12.28 -13.89
N SER A 220 11.28 -11.53 -14.07
CA SER A 220 12.30 -11.33 -13.02
C SER A 220 11.73 -10.58 -11.81
N PHE A 221 10.95 -9.54 -12.07
CA PHE A 221 10.21 -8.79 -11.04
C PHE A 221 9.23 -9.70 -10.29
N CYS A 222 8.42 -10.47 -11.01
CA CYS A 222 7.47 -11.40 -10.41
C CYS A 222 8.17 -12.48 -9.56
N ARG A 223 9.40 -12.93 -9.93
CA ARG A 223 10.18 -13.84 -9.08
C ARG A 223 10.53 -13.20 -7.74
N ALA A 224 10.99 -11.95 -7.74
CA ALA A 224 11.32 -11.24 -6.51
C ALA A 224 10.09 -11.11 -5.59
N VAL A 225 8.93 -10.73 -6.16
CA VAL A 225 7.67 -10.64 -5.40
C VAL A 225 7.21 -12.02 -4.90
N ALA A 226 7.27 -13.05 -5.75
CA ALA A 226 6.87 -14.41 -5.40
C ALA A 226 7.67 -14.99 -4.23
N VAL A 227 8.99 -14.71 -4.16
CA VAL A 227 9.84 -15.12 -3.02
C VAL A 227 9.36 -14.46 -1.73
N GLN A 228 8.98 -13.16 -1.76
CA GLN A 228 8.48 -12.49 -0.56
C GLN A 228 7.12 -13.05 -0.12
N ILE A 229 6.22 -13.32 -1.07
CA ILE A 229 4.94 -13.98 -0.78
C ILE A 229 5.17 -15.36 -0.15
N TYR A 230 6.10 -16.14 -0.70
CA TYR A 230 6.45 -17.45 -0.15
C TYR A 230 6.98 -17.35 1.29
N ASN A 231 7.93 -16.43 1.54
CA ASN A 231 8.49 -16.22 2.87
C ASN A 231 7.40 -15.86 3.90
N LEU A 232 6.49 -14.95 3.54
CA LEU A 232 5.37 -14.60 4.43
C LEU A 232 4.41 -15.77 4.61
N ASN A 233 4.15 -16.55 3.56
CA ASN A 233 3.28 -17.72 3.65
C ASN A 233 3.85 -18.78 4.60
N VAL A 234 5.16 -19.03 4.55
CA VAL A 234 5.84 -19.98 5.49
C VAL A 234 5.70 -19.55 6.93
N LEU A 235 5.71 -18.24 7.19
CA LEU A 235 5.63 -17.69 8.55
C LEU A 235 4.20 -17.58 9.08
N LEU A 236 3.22 -17.34 8.22
CA LEU A 236 1.90 -16.84 8.61
C LEU A 236 0.74 -17.73 8.13
N ASP A 237 1.02 -18.74 7.30
CA ASP A 237 0.01 -19.64 6.71
C ASP A 237 -1.14 -18.85 6.08
N LEU A 238 -0.84 -18.14 5.02
CA LEU A 238 -1.75 -17.19 4.38
C LEU A 238 -2.78 -17.90 3.50
N GLU A 239 -4.06 -17.56 3.65
CA GLU A 239 -5.13 -17.97 2.74
C GLU A 239 -5.03 -17.21 1.42
N LYS A 240 -4.78 -15.89 1.48
CA LYS A 240 -4.84 -15.02 0.33
C LYS A 240 -3.82 -13.88 0.40
N VAL A 241 -3.29 -13.50 -0.78
CA VAL A 241 -2.43 -12.32 -0.94
C VAL A 241 -3.03 -11.42 -2.02
N ALA A 242 -3.38 -10.21 -1.66
CA ALA A 242 -3.93 -9.22 -2.58
C ALA A 242 -2.83 -8.26 -3.09
N ILE A 243 -2.77 -8.07 -4.41
CA ILE A 243 -1.78 -7.22 -5.08
C ILE A 243 -2.45 -5.92 -5.53
N GLY A 244 -1.99 -4.81 -4.97
CA GLY A 244 -2.51 -3.46 -5.27
C GLY A 244 -1.43 -2.51 -5.79
N GLY A 245 -1.80 -1.25 -5.93
CA GLY A 245 -0.95 -0.20 -6.48
C GLY A 245 -1.18 0.06 -7.97
N GLY A 246 -0.49 1.05 -8.52
CA GLY A 246 -0.77 1.55 -9.86
C GLY A 246 -0.62 0.52 -10.97
N ILE A 247 0.42 -0.31 -10.90
CA ILE A 247 0.71 -1.34 -11.92
C ILE A 247 -0.16 -2.59 -11.81
N SER A 248 -0.83 -2.82 -10.68
CA SER A 248 -1.74 -3.97 -10.51
C SER A 248 -3.02 -3.87 -11.33
N LYS A 249 -3.28 -2.71 -11.94
CA LYS A 249 -4.33 -2.52 -12.96
C LYS A 249 -4.08 -3.33 -14.24
N GLN A 250 -2.86 -3.82 -14.44
CA GLN A 250 -2.49 -4.64 -15.58
C GLN A 250 -2.69 -6.12 -15.22
N PRO A 251 -3.70 -6.82 -15.78
CA PRO A 251 -3.98 -8.22 -15.43
C PRO A 251 -2.77 -9.13 -15.61
N ILE A 252 -1.98 -8.87 -16.65
CA ILE A 252 -0.76 -9.63 -16.96
C ILE A 252 0.23 -9.67 -15.79
N LEU A 253 0.23 -8.68 -14.89
CA LEU A 253 1.10 -8.67 -13.71
C LEU A 253 0.74 -9.83 -12.76
N VAL A 254 -0.54 -9.94 -12.39
CA VAL A 254 -0.99 -10.97 -11.45
C VAL A 254 -1.01 -12.35 -12.10
N GLU A 255 -1.32 -12.43 -13.39
CA GLU A 255 -1.22 -13.65 -14.19
C GLU A 255 0.22 -14.17 -14.21
N THR A 256 1.20 -13.33 -14.60
CA THR A 256 2.62 -13.70 -14.61
C THR A 256 3.13 -14.05 -13.21
N LEU A 257 2.68 -13.33 -12.16
CA LEU A 257 3.05 -13.64 -10.78
C LEU A 257 2.56 -15.03 -10.36
N ASN A 258 1.34 -15.42 -10.72
CA ASN A 258 0.80 -16.74 -10.46
C ASN A 258 1.56 -17.85 -11.22
N GLU A 259 1.91 -17.61 -12.51
CA GLU A 259 2.73 -18.54 -13.30
C GLU A 259 4.11 -18.72 -12.67
N VAL A 260 4.78 -17.61 -12.33
CA VAL A 260 6.10 -17.62 -11.70
C VAL A 260 6.08 -18.28 -10.34
N TYR A 261 5.03 -18.08 -9.54
CA TYR A 261 4.88 -18.77 -8.26
C TYR A 261 4.84 -20.28 -8.45
N GLU A 262 4.05 -20.77 -9.41
CA GLU A 262 3.99 -22.20 -9.74
C GLU A 262 5.32 -22.75 -10.25
N GLU A 263 5.92 -22.08 -11.23
CA GLU A 263 7.12 -22.59 -11.93
C GLU A 263 8.39 -22.45 -11.07
N TYR A 264 8.59 -21.28 -10.45
CA TYR A 264 9.85 -20.96 -9.77
C TYR A 264 9.81 -21.32 -8.29
N ILE A 265 8.69 -21.04 -7.59
CA ILE A 265 8.59 -21.32 -6.15
C ILE A 265 8.27 -22.79 -5.90
N LEU A 266 7.25 -23.36 -6.57
CA LEU A 266 6.84 -24.73 -6.28
C LEU A 266 7.67 -25.77 -7.02
N ARG A 267 7.71 -25.72 -8.35
CA ARG A 267 8.48 -26.70 -9.15
C ARG A 267 9.98 -26.52 -9.04
N GLY A 268 10.47 -25.28 -8.96
CA GLY A 268 11.89 -24.94 -8.80
C GLY A 268 12.38 -24.93 -7.36
N HIS A 269 11.59 -25.44 -6.41
CA HIS A 269 11.93 -25.38 -4.98
C HIS A 269 13.24 -26.12 -4.65
N PRO A 270 14.14 -25.53 -3.81
CA PRO A 270 15.48 -26.10 -3.56
C PRO A 270 15.47 -27.49 -2.90
N PHE A 271 14.43 -27.86 -2.18
CA PHE A 271 14.34 -29.22 -1.60
C PHE A 271 13.69 -30.18 -2.59
N SER A 272 12.40 -29.98 -2.92
CA SER A 272 11.67 -30.69 -3.97
C SER A 272 10.29 -30.05 -4.18
N GLU A 273 9.67 -30.29 -5.34
CA GLU A 273 8.28 -29.89 -5.57
C GLU A 273 7.31 -30.51 -4.59
N ALA A 274 7.50 -31.79 -4.25
CA ALA A 274 6.65 -32.50 -3.29
C ALA A 274 6.69 -31.85 -1.90
N GLN A 275 7.87 -31.45 -1.43
CA GLN A 275 8.00 -30.74 -0.15
C GLN A 275 7.43 -29.33 -0.21
N ALA A 276 7.63 -28.60 -1.32
CA ALA A 276 7.05 -27.28 -1.48
C ALA A 276 5.50 -27.32 -1.43
N ARG A 277 4.90 -28.35 -2.02
CA ARG A 277 3.44 -28.55 -2.00
C ARG A 277 2.85 -29.03 -0.67
N CYS A 278 3.69 -29.36 0.32
CA CYS A 278 3.22 -29.60 1.68
C CYS A 278 2.78 -28.29 2.38
N LEU A 279 3.24 -27.12 1.89
CA LEU A 279 2.77 -25.82 2.34
C LEU A 279 1.61 -25.40 1.43
N PRO A 280 0.40 -25.12 1.97
CA PRO A 280 -0.69 -24.61 1.18
C PRO A 280 -0.26 -23.34 0.42
N ARG A 281 -0.58 -23.27 -0.86
CA ARG A 281 -0.33 -22.08 -1.66
C ARG A 281 -1.39 -21.02 -1.36
N PRO A 282 -1.02 -19.77 -1.04
CA PRO A 282 -2.01 -18.71 -0.91
C PRO A 282 -2.62 -18.39 -2.28
N GLU A 283 -3.88 -18.00 -2.30
CA GLU A 283 -4.51 -17.43 -3.49
C GLU A 283 -3.93 -16.03 -3.74
N ILE A 284 -3.32 -15.80 -4.91
CA ILE A 284 -2.76 -14.50 -5.29
C ILE A 284 -3.73 -13.80 -6.24
N VAL A 285 -4.29 -12.68 -5.80
CA VAL A 285 -5.37 -11.97 -6.49
C VAL A 285 -5.09 -10.47 -6.61
N PRO A 286 -5.66 -9.76 -7.60
CA PRO A 286 -5.62 -8.31 -7.61
C PRO A 286 -6.51 -7.73 -6.50
N CYS A 287 -6.11 -6.59 -5.92
CA CYS A 287 -6.95 -5.79 -5.04
C CYS A 287 -8.20 -5.30 -5.79
N ARG A 288 -9.32 -5.22 -5.05
CA ARG A 288 -10.58 -4.67 -5.56
C ARG A 288 -10.54 -3.15 -5.66
N PHE A 289 -10.00 -2.47 -4.62
CA PHE A 289 -10.04 -1.01 -4.48
C PHE A 289 -8.71 -0.37 -4.86
N LEU A 290 -8.45 -0.18 -6.14
CA LEU A 290 -7.17 0.29 -6.66
C LEU A 290 -6.78 1.69 -6.12
N SER A 291 -7.25 2.75 -6.79
CA SER A 291 -6.90 4.15 -6.42
C SER A 291 -7.75 4.72 -5.29
N GLU A 292 -8.75 3.98 -4.83
CA GLU A 292 -9.71 4.38 -3.79
C GLU A 292 -9.45 3.67 -2.46
N ALA A 293 -8.56 2.66 -2.48
CA ALA A 293 -8.30 1.80 -1.34
C ALA A 293 -7.96 2.59 -0.06
N ASN A 294 -7.11 3.62 -0.18
CA ASN A 294 -6.67 4.43 0.96
C ASN A 294 -7.83 5.19 1.60
N GLN A 295 -8.69 5.82 0.79
CA GLN A 295 -9.88 6.54 1.31
C GLN A 295 -10.88 5.57 1.95
N ILE A 296 -11.17 4.45 1.28
CA ILE A 296 -12.10 3.42 1.79
C ILE A 296 -11.58 2.83 3.10
N GLY A 297 -10.28 2.54 3.18
CA GLY A 297 -9.68 1.99 4.39
C GLY A 297 -9.62 2.99 5.54
N ALA A 298 -9.30 4.25 5.28
CA ALA A 298 -9.35 5.30 6.29
C ALA A 298 -10.78 5.48 6.84
N PHE A 299 -11.79 5.46 5.95
CA PHE A 299 -13.21 5.48 6.33
C PHE A 299 -13.57 4.28 7.21
N ALA A 300 -13.22 3.06 6.80
CA ALA A 300 -13.51 1.84 7.56
C ALA A 300 -12.79 1.83 8.92
N SER A 301 -11.56 2.34 8.99
CA SER A 301 -10.84 2.51 10.26
C SER A 301 -11.54 3.48 11.19
N TYR A 302 -12.03 4.60 10.66
CA TYR A 302 -12.84 5.58 11.43
C TYR A 302 -14.11 4.95 11.99
N GLN A 303 -14.86 4.19 11.14
CA GLN A 303 -16.07 3.48 11.58
C GLN A 303 -15.75 2.56 12.76
N LYS A 304 -14.72 1.74 12.64
CA LYS A 304 -14.32 0.80 13.68
C LYS A 304 -13.91 1.48 14.99
N ALA A 305 -13.20 2.61 14.88
CA ALA A 305 -12.71 3.34 16.05
C ALA A 305 -13.82 4.04 16.85
N PHE A 306 -14.86 4.52 16.17
CA PHE A 306 -15.84 5.41 16.82
C PHE A 306 -17.28 4.88 16.88
N LEU A 307 -17.60 3.77 16.22
CA LEU A 307 -18.96 3.24 16.13
C LEU A 307 -19.11 1.78 16.59
N GLU A 308 -18.03 0.99 16.52
CA GLU A 308 -18.08 -0.45 16.85
C GLU A 308 -17.54 -0.76 18.27
N ASN A 309 -17.34 0.26 19.10
CA ASN A 309 -16.92 0.14 20.51
C ASN A 309 -18.08 0.37 21.49
#